data_eaf6fc82a2fb273b6e2cb0c1a7d9c373
#
_entry.id   eaf6fc82a2fb273b6e2cb0c1a7d9c373
#
_cell.length_a   1.000
_cell.length_b   1.000
_cell.length_c   1.000
_cell.angle_alpha   90.00
_cell.angle_beta   90.00
_cell.angle_gamma   90.00
#
_symmetry.space_group_name_H-M   'P 1'
#
loop_
_entity.id
_entity.type
_entity.pdbx_description
1 polymer ?
#
loop_
_entity_poly.entity_id
_entity_poly.type
_entity_poly.pdbx_seq_one_letter_code
_entity_poly.pdbx_strand_id
1 'polypeptide(L)'
;RNQPPNPFDENSSINKQIRCKLNRNQKIDWIPGVETRGEGIFFTLDEDKLQEWEELEITTSRCITLLDSFEDYNSSRGWEGNLSPRYILLHTLAHILIRELSATSGYGESAIRERIYCTNSTNGILLYTATNSSEGSLGGVVRNAEPDDFYRLLKGAIKKSTACSRDPLCIESKADEGPAHTKTNGSACYACSLLPETSCENFNQLLDRKIIS
;
A
#
# COMPACT_ATOMS: atom_id res chain seq x y z
N ARG A 1 42.13 -12.64 3.79
CA ARG A 1 41.42 -11.52 3.12
C ARG A 1 40.03 -11.47 3.72
N ASN A 2 39.79 -10.51 4.61
CA ASN A 2 38.48 -10.31 5.22
C ASN A 2 37.56 -9.78 4.14
N GLN A 3 36.52 -10.55 3.80
CA GLN A 3 35.43 -10.01 2.98
C GLN A 3 34.71 -8.90 3.76
N PRO A 4 34.32 -7.80 3.13
CA PRO A 4 33.49 -6.82 3.78
C PRO A 4 32.18 -7.48 4.24
N PRO A 5 31.62 -7.07 5.39
CA PRO A 5 30.40 -7.64 5.93
C PRO A 5 29.26 -7.48 4.91
N ASN A 6 28.49 -8.54 4.75
CA ASN A 6 27.31 -8.53 3.87
C ASN A 6 26.28 -7.52 4.41
N PRO A 7 25.95 -6.45 3.67
CA PRO A 7 24.99 -5.46 4.14
C PRO A 7 23.55 -6.00 4.32
N PHE A 8 23.28 -7.22 3.87
CA PHE A 8 22.00 -7.90 3.99
C PHE A 8 21.97 -9.02 5.07
N ASP A 9 23.03 -9.15 5.87
CA ASP A 9 23.06 -10.08 6.99
C ASP A 9 22.33 -9.46 8.19
N GLU A 10 21.10 -9.88 8.42
CA GLU A 10 20.20 -9.38 9.46
C GLU A 10 20.71 -9.63 10.89
N ASN A 11 21.59 -10.62 11.09
CA ASN A 11 22.15 -10.99 12.39
C ASN A 11 23.48 -10.30 12.74
N SER A 12 23.98 -9.46 11.86
CA SER A 12 25.23 -8.76 12.10
C SER A 12 24.99 -7.58 13.04
N SER A 13 25.67 -7.59 14.19
CA SER A 13 25.72 -6.44 15.14
C SER A 13 26.23 -5.16 14.46
N ILE A 14 26.82 -5.26 13.29
CA ILE A 14 27.32 -4.19 12.44
C ILE A 14 26.14 -3.48 11.73
N ASN A 15 25.05 -4.18 11.39
CA ASN A 15 23.88 -3.59 10.73
C ASN A 15 23.14 -2.57 11.61
N LYS A 16 23.18 -2.70 12.94
CA LYS A 16 22.66 -1.65 13.85
C LYS A 16 23.50 -0.37 13.85
N GLN A 17 24.78 -0.46 13.49
CA GLN A 17 25.70 0.68 13.49
C GLN A 17 25.76 1.42 12.14
N ILE A 18 25.39 0.76 11.04
CA ILE A 18 25.44 1.34 9.68
C ILE A 18 24.19 2.20 9.37
N ARG A 19 23.10 2.06 10.10
CA ARG A 19 21.96 2.96 9.96
C ARG A 19 22.36 4.36 10.35
N CYS A 20 22.59 5.20 9.35
CA CYS A 20 22.84 6.61 9.56
C CYS A 20 21.62 7.21 10.27
N LYS A 21 21.79 7.65 11.52
CA LYS A 21 20.74 8.41 12.18
C LYS A 21 20.53 9.69 11.39
N LEU A 22 19.31 10.00 10.98
CA LEU A 22 18.95 11.26 10.32
C LEU A 22 19.36 12.47 11.16
N ASN A 23 19.42 12.29 12.48
CA ASN A 23 19.90 13.25 13.43
C ASN A 23 21.25 12.77 14.01
N ARG A 24 22.37 13.35 13.57
CA ARG A 24 23.72 13.05 14.06
C ARG A 24 23.95 13.56 15.49
N ASN A 25 23.13 14.50 15.94
CA ASN A 25 23.27 15.13 17.23
C ASN A 25 22.03 14.82 18.08
N GLN A 26 22.15 13.97 19.08
CA GLN A 26 21.03 13.52 19.94
C GLN A 26 20.31 14.65 20.69
N LYS A 27 20.78 15.89 20.55
CA LYS A 27 20.19 17.09 21.18
C LYS A 27 19.28 17.89 20.24
N ILE A 28 19.06 17.43 18.99
CA ILE A 28 18.29 18.18 18.01
C ILE A 28 16.96 17.45 17.73
N ASP A 29 15.85 18.01 18.18
CA ASP A 29 14.49 17.49 18.00
C ASP A 29 13.87 17.99 16.68
N TRP A 30 14.65 18.06 15.61
CA TRP A 30 14.12 18.44 14.31
C TRP A 30 14.62 17.48 13.21
N ILE A 31 13.78 17.28 12.21
CA ILE A 31 14.07 16.52 11.00
C ILE A 31 13.95 17.46 9.81
N PRO A 32 14.90 17.47 8.87
CA PRO A 32 14.77 18.24 7.66
C PRO A 32 13.59 17.73 6.84
N GLY A 33 12.74 18.62 6.37
CA GLY A 33 11.60 18.34 5.53
C GLY A 33 11.61 19.21 4.28
N VAL A 34 10.94 18.75 3.24
CA VAL A 34 10.72 19.49 2.01
C VAL A 34 9.23 19.66 1.81
N GLU A 35 8.79 20.90 1.61
CA GLU A 35 7.42 21.16 1.20
C GLU A 35 7.25 20.73 -0.25
N THR A 36 6.29 19.82 -0.49
CA THR A 36 5.89 19.41 -1.84
C THR A 36 4.45 19.81 -2.07
N ARG A 37 4.13 20.20 -3.28
CA ARG A 37 2.77 20.54 -3.69
C ARG A 37 2.33 19.57 -4.77
N GLY A 38 1.05 19.24 -4.76
CA GLY A 38 0.47 18.32 -5.74
C GLY A 38 -1.05 18.43 -5.72
N GLU A 39 -1.66 17.67 -6.57
CA GLU A 39 -3.11 17.45 -6.60
C GLU A 39 -3.44 16.08 -6.01
N GLY A 40 -4.65 15.89 -5.52
CA GLY A 40 -5.04 14.61 -4.94
C GLY A 40 -6.54 14.45 -4.77
N ILE A 41 -6.94 13.22 -4.50
CA ILE A 41 -8.31 12.83 -4.16
C ILE A 41 -8.26 12.21 -2.76
N PHE A 42 -9.07 12.73 -1.86
CA PHE A 42 -9.33 12.10 -0.57
C PHE A 42 -10.76 11.60 -0.52
N PHE A 43 -10.95 10.37 -0.08
CA PHE A 43 -12.28 9.80 0.11
C PHE A 43 -12.29 8.82 1.29
N THR A 44 -13.49 8.56 1.80
CA THR A 44 -13.76 7.62 2.88
C THR A 44 -14.81 6.61 2.41
N LEU A 45 -14.85 5.47 3.06
CA LEU A 45 -15.92 4.49 2.91
C LEU A 45 -17.00 4.73 3.96
N ASP A 46 -18.22 4.32 3.66
CA ASP A 46 -19.32 4.30 4.62
C ASP A 46 -18.97 3.35 5.78
N GLU A 47 -18.96 3.88 7.01
CA GLU A 47 -18.48 3.15 8.18
C GLU A 47 -19.36 1.96 8.53
N ASP A 48 -20.69 2.11 8.40
CA ASP A 48 -21.63 1.04 8.74
C ASP A 48 -21.45 -0.14 7.76
N LYS A 49 -21.33 0.16 6.47
CA LYS A 49 -21.06 -0.87 5.45
C LYS A 49 -19.68 -1.50 5.56
N LEU A 50 -18.69 -0.74 6.01
CA LEU A 50 -17.35 -1.25 6.24
C LEU A 50 -17.35 -2.24 7.41
N GLN A 51 -18.08 -1.94 8.49
CA GLN A 51 -18.24 -2.85 9.60
C GLN A 51 -19.00 -4.12 9.21
N GLU A 52 -20.11 -4.01 8.47
CA GLU A 52 -20.83 -5.17 7.91
C GLU A 52 -19.89 -6.05 7.06
N TRP A 53 -19.02 -5.44 6.24
CA TRP A 53 -18.06 -6.17 5.42
C TRP A 53 -16.98 -6.86 6.27
N GLU A 54 -16.51 -6.23 7.34
CA GLU A 54 -15.53 -6.84 8.28
C GLU A 54 -16.07 -8.08 8.98
N GLU A 55 -17.40 -8.17 9.20
CA GLU A 55 -18.07 -9.30 9.85
C GLU A 55 -18.28 -10.50 8.89
N LEU A 56 -18.08 -10.36 7.59
CA LEU A 56 -18.23 -11.46 6.65
C LEU A 56 -17.22 -12.57 6.93
N GLU A 57 -17.68 -13.82 7.01
CA GLU A 57 -16.83 -14.99 7.30
C GLU A 57 -15.65 -15.11 6.33
N ILE A 58 -15.89 -14.88 5.03
CA ILE A 58 -14.84 -14.93 4.02
C ILE A 58 -13.78 -13.85 4.23
N THR A 59 -14.20 -12.65 4.62
CA THR A 59 -13.29 -11.54 4.94
C THR A 59 -12.45 -11.88 6.16
N THR A 60 -13.11 -12.29 7.24
CA THR A 60 -12.46 -12.60 8.51
C THR A 60 -11.43 -13.69 8.36
N SER A 61 -11.77 -14.84 7.78
CA SER A 61 -10.86 -15.97 7.66
C SER A 61 -9.64 -15.63 6.79
N ARG A 62 -9.86 -14.92 5.66
CA ARG A 62 -8.79 -14.59 4.73
C ARG A 62 -7.86 -13.50 5.27
N CYS A 63 -8.42 -12.47 5.89
CA CYS A 63 -7.64 -11.40 6.50
C CYS A 63 -6.85 -11.89 7.71
N ILE A 64 -7.42 -12.75 8.57
CA ILE A 64 -6.69 -13.33 9.72
C ILE A 64 -5.46 -14.08 9.23
N THR A 65 -5.61 -14.97 8.24
CA THR A 65 -4.46 -15.72 7.70
C THR A 65 -3.35 -14.79 7.19
N LEU A 66 -3.72 -13.70 6.51
CA LEU A 66 -2.73 -12.73 6.02
C LEU A 66 -2.08 -11.94 7.17
N LEU A 67 -2.86 -11.54 8.17
CA LEU A 67 -2.36 -10.79 9.32
C LEU A 67 -1.42 -11.63 10.18
N ASP A 68 -1.78 -12.88 10.49
CA ASP A 68 -0.95 -13.82 11.26
C ASP A 68 0.39 -14.06 10.55
N SER A 69 0.34 -14.32 9.22
CA SER A 69 1.55 -14.52 8.42
C SER A 69 2.43 -13.27 8.37
N PHE A 70 1.82 -12.08 8.34
CA PHE A 70 2.53 -10.81 8.37
C PHE A 70 3.16 -10.54 9.75
N GLU A 71 2.46 -10.83 10.84
CA GLU A 71 3.00 -10.69 12.20
C GLU A 71 4.22 -11.57 12.42
N ASP A 72 4.16 -12.84 12.00
CA ASP A 72 5.29 -13.76 12.04
C ASP A 72 6.50 -13.21 11.27
N TYR A 73 6.27 -12.72 10.05
CA TYR A 73 7.31 -12.11 9.22
C TYR A 73 7.90 -10.85 9.85
N ASN A 74 7.07 -10.06 10.53
CA ASN A 74 7.44 -8.75 11.06
C ASN A 74 7.95 -8.77 12.50
N SER A 75 7.85 -9.89 13.20
CA SER A 75 8.22 -10.04 14.62
C SER A 75 9.64 -9.54 14.95
N SER A 76 10.54 -9.58 13.97
CA SER A 76 11.92 -9.11 14.09
C SER A 76 12.17 -7.68 13.56
N ARG A 77 11.19 -7.04 12.92
CA ARG A 77 11.36 -5.80 12.13
C ARG A 77 10.78 -4.54 12.78
N GLY A 78 9.90 -4.71 13.78
CA GLY A 78 9.39 -3.61 14.60
C GLY A 78 8.50 -2.61 13.83
N TRP A 79 7.68 -3.10 12.90
CA TRP A 79 6.67 -2.26 12.25
C TRP A 79 5.50 -2.02 13.23
N GLU A 80 5.15 -0.76 13.43
CA GLU A 80 4.07 -0.34 14.33
C GLU A 80 2.92 0.25 13.49
N GLY A 81 2.08 -0.60 12.91
CA GLY A 81 0.91 -0.17 12.15
C GLY A 81 -0.39 -0.79 12.66
N ASN A 82 -1.53 -0.24 12.27
CA ASN A 82 -2.83 -0.83 12.58
C ASN A 82 -3.08 -2.01 11.64
N LEU A 83 -2.88 -3.22 12.17
CA LEU A 83 -3.16 -4.47 11.49
C LEU A 83 -4.65 -4.81 11.64
N SER A 84 -5.43 -4.59 10.58
CA SER A 84 -6.86 -4.89 10.59
C SER A 84 -7.35 -5.26 9.19
N PRO A 85 -8.48 -6.00 9.07
CA PRO A 85 -9.09 -6.28 7.78
C PRO A 85 -9.35 -5.01 6.95
N ARG A 86 -9.82 -3.93 7.60
CA ARG A 86 -10.06 -2.65 6.92
C ARG A 86 -8.79 -2.04 6.33
N TYR A 87 -7.63 -2.21 6.99
CA TYR A 87 -6.37 -1.73 6.43
C TYR A 87 -6.02 -2.46 5.13
N ILE A 88 -6.19 -3.78 5.08
CA ILE A 88 -5.93 -4.59 3.88
C ILE A 88 -6.87 -4.13 2.74
N LEU A 89 -8.14 -3.89 3.04
CA LEU A 89 -9.12 -3.39 2.06
C LEU A 89 -8.72 -2.01 1.53
N LEU A 90 -8.51 -1.04 2.42
CA LEU A 90 -8.17 0.34 2.03
C LEU A 90 -6.88 0.39 1.22
N HIS A 91 -5.86 -0.34 1.66
CA HIS A 91 -4.57 -0.41 0.99
C HIS A 91 -4.68 -1.07 -0.39
N THR A 92 -5.36 -2.21 -0.48
CA THR A 92 -5.58 -2.87 -1.77
C THR A 92 -6.41 -2.00 -2.72
N LEU A 93 -7.44 -1.32 -2.20
CA LEU A 93 -8.27 -0.40 -2.97
C LEU A 93 -7.44 0.80 -3.49
N ALA A 94 -6.57 1.36 -2.67
CA ALA A 94 -5.66 2.44 -3.09
C ALA A 94 -4.78 1.99 -4.26
N HIS A 95 -4.20 0.79 -4.17
CA HIS A 95 -3.33 0.24 -5.23
C HIS A 95 -4.05 0.07 -6.57
N ILE A 96 -5.23 -0.56 -6.58
CA ILE A 96 -5.98 -0.75 -7.83
C ILE A 96 -6.48 0.59 -8.40
N LEU A 97 -6.80 1.57 -7.53
CA LEU A 97 -7.17 2.92 -7.96
C LEU A 97 -5.99 3.70 -8.54
N ILE A 98 -4.79 3.60 -7.98
CA ILE A 98 -3.58 4.24 -8.55
C ILE A 98 -3.32 3.70 -9.96
N ARG A 99 -3.45 2.40 -10.17
CA ARG A 99 -3.28 1.79 -11.49
C ARG A 99 -4.32 2.30 -12.50
N GLU A 100 -5.57 2.44 -12.07
CA GLU A 100 -6.63 2.98 -12.93
C GLU A 100 -6.45 4.48 -13.18
N LEU A 101 -6.09 5.26 -12.15
CA LEU A 101 -5.74 6.68 -12.29
C LEU A 101 -4.56 6.89 -13.24
N SER A 102 -3.53 6.10 -13.13
CA SER A 102 -2.38 6.16 -14.05
C SER A 102 -2.82 5.98 -15.50
N ALA A 103 -3.72 5.04 -15.76
CA ALA A 103 -4.22 4.79 -17.10
C ALA A 103 -5.11 5.92 -17.65
N THR A 104 -5.79 6.69 -16.78
CA THR A 104 -6.79 7.70 -17.17
C THR A 104 -6.31 9.13 -17.05
N SER A 105 -5.36 9.43 -16.14
CA SER A 105 -4.92 10.79 -15.84
C SER A 105 -3.66 11.24 -16.60
N GLY A 106 -2.95 10.31 -17.25
CA GLY A 106 -1.68 10.60 -17.93
C GLY A 106 -0.45 10.63 -17.01
N TYR A 107 -0.63 10.37 -15.70
CA TYR A 107 0.49 10.21 -14.77
C TYR A 107 0.99 8.76 -14.76
N GLY A 108 2.30 8.56 -14.65
CA GLY A 108 2.85 7.25 -14.36
C GLY A 108 2.52 6.79 -12.93
N GLU A 109 2.43 5.47 -12.69
CA GLU A 109 2.15 4.92 -11.36
C GLU A 109 3.12 5.45 -10.30
N SER A 110 4.39 5.66 -10.63
CA SER A 110 5.41 6.19 -9.71
C SER A 110 5.23 7.67 -9.33
N ALA A 111 4.38 8.41 -10.04
CA ALA A 111 4.09 9.82 -9.75
C ALA A 111 2.91 9.98 -8.79
N ILE A 112 2.09 8.95 -8.63
CA ILE A 112 0.93 8.96 -7.72
C ILE A 112 1.32 8.19 -6.47
N ARG A 113 0.99 8.75 -5.32
CA ARG A 113 1.27 8.18 -4.00
C ARG A 113 -0.03 7.95 -3.24
N GLU A 114 0.02 7.02 -2.32
CA GLU A 114 -1.06 6.80 -1.36
C GLU A 114 -0.71 7.30 0.02
N ARG A 115 -1.76 7.58 0.79
CA ARG A 115 -1.73 7.69 2.24
C ARG A 115 -3.00 7.06 2.79
N ILE A 116 -2.84 6.05 3.65
CA ILE A 116 -3.95 5.34 4.27
C ILE A 116 -4.18 5.88 5.68
N TYR A 117 -5.41 6.30 5.95
CA TYR A 117 -5.89 6.70 7.27
C TYR A 117 -6.79 5.59 7.81
N CYS A 118 -6.26 4.76 8.69
CA CYS A 118 -6.96 3.62 9.23
C CYS A 118 -6.79 3.56 10.74
N THR A 119 -7.87 3.83 11.46
CA THR A 119 -8.00 3.65 12.91
C THR A 119 -9.36 3.01 13.19
N ASN A 120 -9.67 2.73 14.46
CA ASN A 120 -10.99 2.19 14.83
C ASN A 120 -12.17 3.13 14.50
N SER A 121 -11.90 4.42 14.27
CA SER A 121 -12.91 5.45 14.01
C SER A 121 -12.66 6.25 12.73
N THR A 122 -11.63 5.90 11.98
CA THR A 122 -11.25 6.62 10.75
C THR A 122 -10.94 5.63 9.66
N ASN A 123 -11.57 5.81 8.51
CA ASN A 123 -11.25 5.11 7.29
C ASN A 123 -11.10 6.12 6.16
N GLY A 124 -9.94 6.21 5.54
CA GLY A 124 -9.72 7.17 4.47
C GLY A 124 -8.53 6.82 3.60
N ILE A 125 -8.63 7.19 2.33
CA ILE A 125 -7.58 7.03 1.34
C ILE A 125 -7.32 8.39 0.71
N LEU A 126 -6.06 8.82 0.74
CA LEU A 126 -5.57 9.97 -0.02
C LEU A 126 -4.67 9.44 -1.14
N LEU A 127 -5.05 9.71 -2.38
CA LEU A 127 -4.23 9.47 -3.57
C LEU A 127 -3.77 10.83 -4.09
N TYR A 128 -2.45 11.02 -4.24
CA TYR A 128 -1.91 12.34 -4.54
C TYR A 128 -0.63 12.27 -5.36
N THR A 129 -0.40 13.33 -6.14
CA THR A 129 0.89 13.55 -6.79
C THR A 129 1.78 14.40 -5.89
N ALA A 130 3.06 14.07 -5.82
CA ALA A 130 4.06 14.87 -5.10
C ALA A 130 5.21 15.16 -6.05
N THR A 131 5.13 16.30 -6.72
CA THR A 131 6.18 16.74 -7.64
C THR A 131 6.89 17.96 -7.04
N ASN A 132 8.22 18.00 -7.17
CA ASN A 132 9.02 19.14 -6.75
C ASN A 132 9.04 20.26 -7.81
N SER A 133 8.43 20.05 -8.98
CA SER A 133 8.36 21.05 -10.04
C SER A 133 7.09 21.85 -9.95
N SER A 134 7.19 23.18 -10.06
CA SER A 134 6.06 24.11 -10.14
C SER A 134 5.17 23.90 -11.38
N GLU A 135 5.60 23.05 -12.32
CA GLU A 135 4.88 22.72 -13.55
C GLU A 135 3.97 21.49 -13.42
N GLY A 136 3.88 20.87 -12.25
CA GLY A 136 3.51 19.48 -12.09
C GLY A 136 2.06 19.14 -11.81
N SER A 137 1.12 20.12 -11.76
CA SER A 137 -0.29 19.76 -11.65
C SER A 137 -1.00 19.96 -12.99
N LEU A 138 -1.26 18.85 -13.68
CA LEU A 138 -2.00 18.84 -14.95
C LEU A 138 -3.53 18.79 -14.72
N GLY A 139 -4.00 18.78 -13.47
CA GLY A 139 -5.40 18.62 -13.12
C GLY A 139 -5.98 17.23 -13.41
N GLY A 140 -5.12 16.27 -13.79
CA GLY A 140 -5.56 14.94 -14.21
C GLY A 140 -6.09 14.09 -13.06
N VAL A 141 -5.54 14.25 -11.86
CA VAL A 141 -6.01 13.52 -10.67
C VAL A 141 -7.29 14.16 -10.13
N VAL A 142 -7.27 15.47 -9.92
CA VAL A 142 -8.44 16.22 -9.36
C VAL A 142 -9.67 16.08 -10.25
N ARG A 143 -9.52 16.05 -11.57
CA ARG A 143 -10.64 15.84 -12.49
C ARG A 143 -11.38 14.54 -12.20
N ASN A 144 -10.68 13.49 -11.79
CA ASN A 144 -11.29 12.22 -11.43
C ASN A 144 -11.95 12.25 -10.03
N ALA A 145 -11.93 13.37 -9.30
CA ALA A 145 -12.63 13.53 -8.02
C ALA A 145 -14.12 13.93 -8.20
N GLU A 146 -14.52 14.37 -9.40
CA GLU A 146 -15.94 14.62 -9.69
C GLU A 146 -16.75 13.31 -9.51
N PRO A 147 -17.95 13.36 -8.90
CA PRO A 147 -18.66 12.15 -8.48
C PRO A 147 -18.86 11.09 -9.59
N ASP A 148 -19.25 11.51 -10.79
CA ASP A 148 -19.46 10.59 -11.90
C ASP A 148 -18.15 10.00 -12.45
N ASP A 149 -17.08 10.80 -12.47
CA ASP A 149 -15.75 10.36 -12.91
C ASP A 149 -15.13 9.43 -11.87
N PHE A 150 -15.28 9.74 -10.58
CA PHE A 150 -14.80 8.89 -9.49
C PHE A 150 -15.54 7.56 -9.46
N TYR A 151 -16.86 7.57 -9.66
CA TYR A 151 -17.64 6.33 -9.77
C TYR A 151 -17.15 5.45 -10.93
N ARG A 152 -16.89 6.05 -12.10
CA ARG A 152 -16.35 5.31 -13.27
C ARG A 152 -14.96 4.76 -12.99
N LEU A 153 -14.09 5.53 -12.36
CA LEU A 153 -12.76 5.13 -11.94
C LEU A 153 -12.82 3.93 -10.99
N LEU A 154 -13.61 4.03 -9.92
CA LEU A 154 -13.79 2.99 -8.92
C LEU A 154 -14.32 1.69 -9.54
N LYS A 155 -15.38 1.81 -10.33
CA LYS A 155 -15.98 0.66 -11.03
C LYS A 155 -15.01 0.01 -12.01
N GLY A 156 -14.22 0.81 -12.72
CA GLY A 156 -13.16 0.34 -13.63
C GLY A 156 -12.07 -0.42 -12.89
N ALA A 157 -11.57 0.14 -11.78
CA ALA A 157 -10.56 -0.47 -10.93
C ALA A 157 -11.02 -1.81 -10.35
N ILE A 158 -12.22 -1.85 -9.76
CA ILE A 158 -12.81 -3.07 -9.22
C ILE A 158 -12.99 -4.13 -10.32
N LYS A 159 -13.54 -3.75 -11.47
CA LYS A 159 -13.71 -4.69 -12.59
C LYS A 159 -12.36 -5.28 -13.05
N LYS A 160 -11.31 -4.48 -13.13
CA LYS A 160 -9.99 -4.96 -13.52
C LYS A 160 -9.35 -5.85 -12.45
N SER A 161 -9.67 -5.64 -11.17
CA SER A 161 -9.14 -6.46 -10.08
C SER A 161 -9.70 -7.88 -10.05
N THR A 162 -10.83 -8.16 -10.71
CA THR A 162 -11.42 -9.52 -10.74
C THR A 162 -10.60 -10.52 -11.54
N ALA A 163 -9.68 -10.08 -12.40
CA ALA A 163 -8.85 -10.95 -13.23
C ALA A 163 -7.40 -10.46 -13.27
N CYS A 164 -6.49 -11.39 -13.39
CA CYS A 164 -5.06 -11.13 -13.53
C CYS A 164 -4.47 -12.06 -14.60
N SER A 165 -3.52 -11.55 -15.38
CA SER A 165 -2.82 -12.35 -16.41
C SER A 165 -2.04 -13.54 -15.83
N ARG A 166 -1.86 -13.59 -14.50
CA ARG A 166 -1.22 -14.70 -13.78
C ARG A 166 -2.21 -15.64 -13.09
N ASP A 167 -3.51 -15.47 -13.32
CA ASP A 167 -4.48 -16.44 -12.81
C ASP A 167 -4.34 -17.77 -13.55
N PRO A 168 -4.55 -18.92 -12.86
CA PRO A 168 -5.07 -19.06 -11.49
C PRO A 168 -4.04 -18.85 -10.38
N LEU A 169 -2.74 -18.86 -10.66
CA LEU A 169 -1.68 -18.80 -9.63
C LEU A 169 -1.79 -17.58 -8.72
N CYS A 170 -2.21 -16.44 -9.26
CA CYS A 170 -2.35 -15.23 -8.46
C CYS A 170 -3.60 -15.24 -7.58
N ILE A 171 -4.77 -15.66 -8.12
CA ILE A 171 -6.03 -15.66 -7.35
C ILE A 171 -6.04 -16.73 -6.25
N GLU A 172 -5.32 -17.83 -6.45
CA GLU A 172 -5.19 -18.93 -5.49
C GLU A 172 -4.09 -18.70 -4.46
N SER A 173 -3.29 -17.64 -4.61
CA SER A 173 -2.20 -17.32 -3.69
C SER A 173 -2.74 -17.04 -2.29
N LYS A 174 -2.05 -17.60 -1.29
CA LYS A 174 -2.30 -17.38 0.13
C LYS A 174 -1.02 -16.95 0.82
N ALA A 175 -1.15 -16.18 1.88
CA ALA A 175 -0.02 -15.61 2.61
C ALA A 175 0.86 -16.66 3.32
N ASP A 176 0.28 -17.77 3.75
CA ASP A 176 0.96 -18.89 4.43
C ASP A 176 1.64 -19.87 3.48
N GLU A 177 1.32 -19.82 2.18
CA GLU A 177 1.82 -20.71 1.15
C GLU A 177 2.77 -19.97 0.21
N GLY A 178 4.05 -20.35 0.14
CA GLY A 178 4.99 -19.82 -0.85
C GLY A 178 6.28 -19.23 -0.28
N PRO A 179 7.12 -18.65 -1.15
CA PRO A 179 8.39 -18.06 -0.74
C PRO A 179 8.19 -16.83 0.17
N ALA A 180 9.20 -16.48 0.96
CA ALA A 180 9.15 -15.45 1.99
C ALA A 180 8.59 -14.10 1.52
N HIS A 181 8.82 -13.71 0.26
CA HIS A 181 8.32 -12.44 -0.30
C HIS A 181 6.80 -12.45 -0.60
N THR A 182 6.16 -13.62 -0.63
CA THR A 182 4.70 -13.75 -0.80
C THR A 182 3.97 -13.91 0.52
N LYS A 183 4.68 -14.13 1.64
CA LYS A 183 4.08 -14.31 2.96
C LYS A 183 3.38 -13.06 3.51
N THR A 184 3.63 -11.91 2.93
CA THR A 184 3.05 -10.64 3.35
C THR A 184 1.88 -10.18 2.50
N ASN A 185 1.46 -10.99 1.51
CA ASN A 185 0.37 -10.69 0.59
C ASN A 185 -0.51 -11.92 0.35
N GLY A 186 -1.78 -11.68 0.08
CA GLY A 186 -2.69 -12.67 -0.49
C GLY A 186 -2.62 -12.67 -2.02
N SER A 187 -3.76 -12.58 -2.68
CA SER A 187 -3.87 -12.51 -4.15
C SER A 187 -3.40 -11.15 -4.69
N ALA A 188 -2.10 -10.94 -4.72
CA ALA A 188 -1.48 -9.71 -5.21
C ALA A 188 -0.17 -10.01 -5.94
N CYS A 189 0.04 -9.42 -7.12
CA CYS A 189 1.28 -9.54 -7.87
C CYS A 189 1.54 -8.27 -8.71
N TYR A 190 2.72 -8.19 -9.31
CA TYR A 190 3.11 -7.05 -10.15
C TYR A 190 2.18 -6.81 -11.35
N ALA A 191 1.48 -7.84 -11.82
CA ALA A 191 0.55 -7.69 -12.93
C ALA A 191 -0.80 -7.09 -12.53
N CYS A 192 -1.22 -7.18 -11.27
CA CYS A 192 -2.54 -6.73 -10.82
C CYS A 192 -2.53 -5.66 -9.72
N SER A 193 -1.64 -5.72 -8.73
CA SER A 193 -1.77 -4.89 -7.52
C SER A 193 -0.50 -4.20 -7.06
N LEU A 194 0.70 -4.77 -7.30
CA LEU A 194 1.93 -4.14 -6.83
C LEU A 194 2.24 -2.87 -7.61
N LEU A 195 2.71 -1.86 -6.90
CA LEU A 195 3.09 -0.54 -7.41
C LEU A 195 4.60 -0.31 -7.28
N PRO A 196 5.16 0.71 -7.95
CA PRO A 196 6.50 1.20 -7.62
C PRO A 196 6.60 1.53 -6.12
N GLU A 197 7.72 1.20 -5.47
CA GLU A 197 7.90 1.40 -4.02
C GLU A 197 7.73 2.86 -3.57
N THR A 198 7.97 3.82 -4.47
CA THR A 198 7.75 5.25 -4.19
C THR A 198 6.28 5.62 -4.04
N SER A 199 5.37 4.79 -4.49
CA SER A 199 3.92 5.02 -4.49
C SER A 199 3.23 4.43 -3.28
N CYS A 200 3.82 3.40 -2.67
CA CYS A 200 3.26 2.67 -1.54
C CYS A 200 4.01 3.00 -0.24
N GLU A 201 3.28 3.36 0.81
CA GLU A 201 3.88 3.64 2.13
C GLU A 201 4.22 2.37 2.93
N ASN A 202 3.74 1.20 2.52
CA ASN A 202 3.94 -0.09 3.19
C ASN A 202 4.68 -1.13 2.31
N PHE A 203 5.53 -0.70 1.40
CA PHE A 203 6.40 -1.58 0.60
C PHE A 203 5.66 -2.73 -0.10
N ASN A 204 4.45 -2.48 -0.62
CA ASN A 204 3.61 -3.48 -1.28
C ASN A 204 3.26 -4.70 -0.41
N GLN A 205 3.09 -4.52 0.89
CA GLN A 205 2.70 -5.57 1.82
C GLN A 205 1.23 -5.41 2.24
N LEU A 206 0.59 -6.49 2.71
CA LEU A 206 -0.82 -6.49 3.13
C LEU A 206 -1.79 -6.13 2.00
N LEU A 207 -1.59 -6.74 0.84
CA LEU A 207 -2.43 -6.58 -0.34
C LEU A 207 -3.15 -7.89 -0.67
N ASP A 208 -4.43 -7.80 -0.97
CA ASP A 208 -5.22 -8.95 -1.42
C ASP A 208 -6.41 -8.51 -2.28
N ARG A 209 -6.31 -8.64 -3.61
CA ARG A 209 -7.41 -8.25 -4.51
C ARG A 209 -8.67 -9.13 -4.37
N LYS A 210 -8.55 -10.33 -3.82
CA LYS A 210 -9.69 -11.25 -3.67
C LYS A 210 -10.71 -10.77 -2.64
N ILE A 211 -10.34 -9.86 -1.74
CA ILE A 211 -11.28 -9.26 -0.79
C ILE A 211 -12.11 -8.11 -1.40
N ILE A 212 -11.75 -7.66 -2.60
CA ILE A 212 -12.46 -6.60 -3.34
C ILE A 212 -13.35 -7.18 -4.45
N SER A 213 -12.99 -8.37 -4.98
CA SER A 213 -13.62 -9.00 -6.13
C SER A 213 -14.77 -9.94 -5.77
#